data_cf07077e5d86f05399c396c65ab856be
#
_entry.id   cf07077e5d86f05399c396c65ab856be
#
_cell.length_a   1.000
_cell.length_b   1.000
_cell.length_c   1.000
_cell.angle_alpha   90.00
_cell.angle_beta   90.00
_cell.angle_gamma   90.00
#
_symmetry.space_group_name_H-M   'P 1'
#
loop_
_entity.id
_entity.type
_entity.pdbx_description
1 polymer ?
#
loop_
_entity_poly.entity_id
_entity_poly.type
_entity_poly.pdbx_seq_one_letter_code
_entity_poly.pdbx_strand_id
1 'polypeptide(L)'
;MIGVAFDLEDPDNLLPNGKAGITLALVERTHDGLIQNTYHNPANNGFPNGTVKGRFYVELDQVIGGQNMIGEGWKMLMECLAVGRAVSLPATALGSSKASLYGNLLYAKHRTQFKRNIIDMQGIREKIVDMAYNTYLINSSVSLTNMLLDSGEKPAVLSAIMKQQSTERARQVINNGMDISGGSAICLGPNNFMEK
;
A
#
# COMPACT_ATOMS: atom_id res chain seq x y z
N MET A 1 -22.37 1.45 -2.41
CA MET A 1 -22.17 -0.01 -2.49
C MET A 1 -20.93 -0.38 -1.69
N ILE A 2 -20.91 -1.60 -1.15
CA ILE A 2 -19.78 -2.16 -0.39
C ILE A 2 -19.46 -3.51 -1.03
N GLY A 3 -18.20 -3.74 -1.36
CA GLY A 3 -17.70 -5.05 -1.73
C GLY A 3 -17.46 -5.90 -0.49
N VAL A 4 -18.03 -7.05 -0.42
CA VAL A 4 -17.84 -8.01 0.66
C VAL A 4 -17.22 -9.30 0.13
N ALA A 5 -16.27 -9.86 0.88
CA ALA A 5 -15.74 -11.19 0.67
C ALA A 5 -16.19 -12.08 1.84
N PHE A 6 -16.71 -13.23 1.54
CA PHE A 6 -17.18 -14.20 2.54
C PHE A 6 -16.84 -15.61 2.10
N ASP A 7 -16.67 -16.48 3.07
CA ASP A 7 -16.53 -17.91 2.83
C ASP A 7 -17.92 -18.52 2.73
N LEU A 8 -18.22 -19.13 1.60
CA LEU A 8 -19.51 -19.76 1.33
C LEU A 8 -19.36 -21.27 1.52
N GLU A 9 -20.20 -21.81 2.40
CA GLU A 9 -20.33 -23.24 2.63
C GLU A 9 -21.59 -23.75 1.93
N ASP A 10 -21.54 -24.94 1.36
CA ASP A 10 -22.66 -25.57 0.66
C ASP A 10 -22.84 -27.04 1.13
N PRO A 11 -23.25 -27.21 2.39
CA PRO A 11 -23.38 -28.56 2.97
C PRO A 11 -24.46 -29.42 2.28
N ASP A 12 -25.44 -28.80 1.67
CA ASP A 12 -26.56 -29.47 0.99
C ASP A 12 -26.33 -29.62 -0.53
N ASN A 13 -25.16 -29.18 -1.02
CA ASN A 13 -24.76 -29.24 -2.43
C ASN A 13 -25.78 -28.62 -3.40
N LEU A 14 -26.25 -27.43 -3.05
CA LEU A 14 -27.26 -26.68 -3.79
C LEU A 14 -26.69 -25.78 -4.88
N LEU A 15 -25.37 -25.54 -4.85
CA LEU A 15 -24.70 -24.65 -5.81
C LEU A 15 -24.60 -25.31 -7.19
N PRO A 16 -24.89 -24.58 -8.26
CA PRO A 16 -24.89 -25.10 -9.64
C PRO A 16 -23.57 -25.76 -10.06
N ASN A 17 -22.46 -25.31 -9.51
CA ASN A 17 -21.11 -25.77 -9.87
C ASN A 17 -20.44 -26.57 -8.75
N GLY A 18 -21.14 -26.87 -7.64
CA GLY A 18 -20.58 -27.58 -6.49
C GLY A 18 -19.36 -26.93 -5.85
N LYS A 19 -19.14 -25.64 -6.10
CA LYS A 19 -17.98 -24.89 -5.60
C LYS A 19 -18.39 -24.03 -4.41
N ALA A 20 -18.00 -24.45 -3.24
CA ALA A 20 -17.98 -23.63 -2.03
C ALA A 20 -16.66 -22.85 -1.95
N GLY A 21 -16.57 -21.87 -1.07
CA GLY A 21 -15.36 -21.10 -0.79
C GLY A 21 -15.53 -19.59 -0.92
N ILE A 22 -14.41 -18.88 -0.93
CA ILE A 22 -14.43 -17.41 -0.91
C ILE A 22 -15.16 -16.87 -2.14
N THR A 23 -16.20 -16.11 -1.86
CA THR A 23 -17.10 -15.51 -2.84
C THR A 23 -17.13 -14.00 -2.64
N LEU A 24 -17.21 -13.25 -3.73
CA LEU A 24 -17.27 -11.79 -3.69
C LEU A 24 -18.66 -11.31 -4.09
N ALA A 25 -19.20 -10.38 -3.34
CA ALA A 25 -20.48 -9.75 -3.66
C ALA A 25 -20.42 -8.23 -3.50
N LEU A 26 -21.32 -7.54 -4.18
CA LEU A 26 -21.50 -6.11 -4.10
C LEU A 26 -22.87 -5.83 -3.49
N VAL A 27 -22.89 -5.27 -2.29
CA VAL A 27 -24.12 -4.96 -1.55
C VAL A 27 -24.30 -3.46 -1.36
N GLU A 28 -25.53 -3.01 -1.20
CA GLU A 28 -25.80 -1.61 -0.89
C GLU A 28 -25.43 -1.26 0.55
N ARG A 29 -25.04 -0.01 0.79
CA ARG A 29 -24.74 0.48 2.16
C ARG A 29 -25.93 0.36 3.11
N THR A 30 -27.12 0.50 2.56
CA THR A 30 -28.40 0.48 3.28
C THR A 30 -29.00 -0.92 3.36
N HIS A 31 -28.23 -1.96 3.03
CA HIS A 31 -28.71 -3.33 3.06
C HIS A 31 -29.16 -3.73 4.47
N ASP A 32 -30.35 -4.34 4.56
CA ASP A 32 -30.92 -4.78 5.82
C ASP A 32 -29.99 -5.78 6.52
N GLY A 33 -29.79 -5.57 7.82
CA GLY A 33 -28.89 -6.40 8.62
C GLY A 33 -27.40 -6.05 8.50
N LEU A 34 -27.01 -5.15 7.60
CA LEU A 34 -25.65 -4.64 7.49
C LEU A 34 -25.43 -3.49 8.48
N ILE A 35 -24.51 -3.67 9.41
CA ILE A 35 -24.16 -2.68 10.41
C ILE A 35 -22.81 -2.08 10.05
N GLN A 36 -22.82 -0.80 9.69
CA GLN A 36 -21.62 0.01 9.56
C GLN A 36 -21.50 0.82 10.83
N ASN A 37 -20.51 0.56 11.63
CA ASN A 37 -20.32 1.38 12.82
C ASN A 37 -18.94 2.02 12.84
N THR A 38 -18.32 2.07 13.89
CA THR A 38 -17.18 2.88 14.26
C THR A 38 -16.27 3.28 13.12
N TYR A 39 -16.26 4.55 12.84
CA TYR A 39 -15.25 5.18 12.02
C TYR A 39 -13.88 5.05 12.70
N HIS A 40 -12.91 4.52 11.96
CA HIS A 40 -11.53 4.48 12.40
C HIS A 40 -10.78 5.70 11.86
N ASN A 41 -10.00 6.33 12.70
CA ASN A 41 -9.17 7.48 12.34
C ASN A 41 -7.69 7.10 12.42
N PRO A 42 -7.12 6.42 11.40
CA PRO A 42 -5.75 5.97 11.45
C PRO A 42 -4.78 7.17 11.39
N ALA A 43 -4.03 7.36 12.46
CA ALA A 43 -3.02 8.43 12.59
C ALA A 43 -3.54 9.83 12.26
N ASN A 44 -4.81 10.11 12.55
CA ASN A 44 -5.48 11.38 12.25
C ASN A 44 -5.51 11.74 10.74
N ASN A 45 -5.39 10.76 9.88
CA ASN A 45 -5.56 10.94 8.45
C ASN A 45 -7.04 10.77 8.06
N GLY A 46 -7.54 11.59 7.17
CA GLY A 46 -8.90 11.53 6.65
C GLY A 46 -9.14 10.33 5.72
N PHE A 47 -8.80 9.15 6.18
CA PHE A 47 -8.95 7.90 5.43
C PHE A 47 -10.27 7.23 5.80
N PRO A 48 -11.20 7.04 4.84
CA PRO A 48 -12.48 6.39 5.12
C PRO A 48 -12.25 4.91 5.47
N ASN A 49 -12.38 4.60 6.73
CA ASN A 49 -12.18 3.28 7.29
C ASN A 49 -13.16 3.04 8.44
N GLY A 50 -13.68 1.83 8.53
CA GLY A 50 -14.63 1.48 9.58
C GLY A 50 -14.93 -0.01 9.59
N THR A 51 -15.58 -0.46 10.66
CA THR A 51 -16.04 -1.85 10.78
C THR A 51 -17.34 -2.05 10.04
N VAL A 52 -17.43 -3.19 9.38
CA VAL A 52 -18.67 -3.71 8.79
C VAL A 52 -18.98 -5.05 9.44
N LYS A 53 -20.18 -5.22 9.94
CA LYS A 53 -20.65 -6.49 10.55
C LYS A 53 -22.15 -6.63 10.41
N GLY A 54 -22.66 -7.81 10.71
CA GLY A 54 -24.08 -8.10 10.71
C GLY A 54 -24.38 -9.47 10.16
N ARG A 55 -25.66 -9.78 10.14
CA ARG A 55 -26.23 -10.92 9.40
C ARG A 55 -27.14 -10.37 8.33
N PHE A 56 -26.84 -10.68 7.10
CA PHE A 56 -27.62 -10.21 5.97
C PHE A 56 -27.60 -11.25 4.85
N TYR A 57 -28.59 -11.20 4.02
CA TYR A 57 -28.68 -12.04 2.84
C TYR A 57 -27.97 -11.37 1.67
N VAL A 58 -27.34 -12.17 0.84
CA VAL A 58 -26.77 -11.73 -0.43
C VAL A 58 -27.50 -12.45 -1.55
N GLU A 59 -28.16 -11.70 -2.40
CA GLU A 59 -28.82 -12.26 -3.55
C GLU A 59 -27.77 -12.75 -4.58
N LEU A 60 -28.11 -13.81 -5.32
CA LEU A 60 -27.19 -14.41 -6.28
C LEU A 60 -26.78 -13.46 -7.42
N ASP A 61 -27.60 -12.49 -7.75
CA ASP A 61 -27.31 -11.44 -8.73
C ASP A 61 -26.33 -10.39 -8.21
N GLN A 62 -26.15 -10.30 -6.89
CA GLN A 62 -25.15 -9.44 -6.25
C GLN A 62 -23.74 -10.05 -6.25
N VAL A 63 -23.62 -11.32 -6.62
CA VAL A 63 -22.30 -11.99 -6.73
C VAL A 63 -21.53 -11.38 -7.91
N ILE A 64 -20.30 -10.94 -7.64
CA ILE A 64 -19.43 -10.35 -8.66
C ILE A 64 -19.07 -11.42 -9.69
N GLY A 65 -19.41 -11.17 -10.95
CA GLY A 65 -19.25 -12.10 -12.05
C GLY A 65 -20.34 -13.17 -12.16
N GLY A 66 -21.39 -13.06 -11.34
CA GLY A 66 -22.56 -13.95 -11.38
C GLY A 66 -22.32 -15.30 -10.68
N GLN A 67 -23.33 -16.16 -10.74
CA GLN A 67 -23.35 -17.44 -10.03
C GLN A 67 -22.17 -18.37 -10.39
N ASN A 68 -21.67 -18.31 -11.61
CA ASN A 68 -20.54 -19.12 -12.06
C ASN A 68 -19.21 -18.76 -11.37
N MET A 69 -19.15 -17.60 -10.73
CA MET A 69 -17.97 -17.10 -10.01
C MET A 69 -18.04 -17.35 -8.49
N ILE A 70 -19.05 -18.05 -8.03
CA ILE A 70 -19.12 -18.52 -6.65
C ILE A 70 -17.92 -19.41 -6.36
N GLY A 71 -17.24 -19.20 -5.22
CA GLY A 71 -16.02 -19.92 -4.83
C GLY A 71 -14.75 -19.50 -5.53
N GLU A 72 -14.81 -18.62 -6.55
CA GLU A 72 -13.63 -18.12 -7.29
C GLU A 72 -13.07 -16.80 -6.73
N GLY A 73 -13.60 -16.31 -5.61
CA GLY A 73 -13.25 -15.01 -5.05
C GLY A 73 -11.77 -14.89 -4.68
N TRP A 74 -11.13 -15.97 -4.23
CA TRP A 74 -9.69 -15.96 -3.97
C TRP A 74 -8.88 -15.69 -5.24
N LYS A 75 -9.22 -16.35 -6.33
CA LYS A 75 -8.59 -16.15 -7.64
C LYS A 75 -8.78 -14.70 -8.11
N MET A 76 -10.01 -14.18 -8.03
CA MET A 76 -10.32 -12.80 -8.40
C MET A 76 -9.51 -11.79 -7.57
N LEU A 77 -9.42 -11.99 -6.25
CA LEU A 77 -8.63 -11.15 -5.37
C LEU A 77 -7.14 -11.18 -5.75
N MET A 78 -6.60 -12.36 -6.01
CA MET A 78 -5.20 -12.51 -6.38
C MET A 78 -4.89 -11.88 -7.73
N GLU A 79 -5.75 -12.04 -8.72
CA GLU A 79 -5.56 -11.46 -10.05
C GLU A 79 -5.68 -9.93 -10.04
N CYS A 80 -6.71 -9.38 -9.39
CA CYS A 80 -6.94 -7.94 -9.36
C CYS A 80 -5.99 -7.19 -8.42
N LEU A 81 -5.74 -7.72 -7.21
CA LEU A 81 -4.91 -7.05 -6.23
C LEU A 81 -3.41 -7.23 -6.48
N ALA A 82 -3.01 -8.23 -7.28
CA ALA A 82 -1.61 -8.43 -7.63
C ALA A 82 -1.02 -7.22 -8.37
N VAL A 83 -1.79 -6.59 -9.24
CA VAL A 83 -1.38 -5.37 -9.95
C VAL A 83 -1.12 -4.22 -8.97
N GLY A 84 -2.02 -3.99 -8.01
CA GLY A 84 -1.82 -2.97 -6.97
C GLY A 84 -0.56 -3.20 -6.14
N ARG A 85 -0.24 -4.46 -5.84
CA ARG A 85 0.98 -4.82 -5.10
C ARG A 85 2.26 -4.64 -5.92
N ALA A 86 2.18 -4.92 -7.21
CA ALA A 86 3.34 -4.83 -8.11
C ALA A 86 3.65 -3.39 -8.53
N VAL A 87 2.62 -2.56 -8.72
CA VAL A 87 2.72 -1.24 -9.33
C VAL A 87 2.46 -0.12 -8.32
N SER A 88 1.24 -0.02 -7.79
CA SER A 88 0.81 1.17 -7.04
C SER A 88 1.58 1.36 -5.74
N LEU A 89 1.71 0.33 -4.91
CA LEU A 89 2.43 0.43 -3.64
C LEU A 89 3.94 0.65 -3.82
N PRO A 90 4.64 -0.08 -4.71
CA PRO A 90 6.04 0.20 -5.00
C PRO A 90 6.28 1.59 -5.60
N ALA A 91 5.38 2.07 -6.46
CA ALA A 91 5.47 3.42 -7.03
C ALA A 91 5.31 4.51 -5.96
N THR A 92 4.37 4.34 -5.03
CA THR A 92 4.21 5.25 -3.89
C THR A 92 5.45 5.23 -3.00
N ALA A 93 5.97 4.04 -2.67
CA ALA A 93 7.19 3.88 -1.89
C ALA A 93 8.40 4.57 -2.57
N LEU A 94 8.51 4.44 -3.90
CA LEU A 94 9.54 5.10 -4.68
C LEU A 94 9.40 6.62 -4.66
N GLY A 95 8.17 7.13 -4.84
CA GLY A 95 7.88 8.57 -4.81
C GLY A 95 8.27 9.19 -3.47
N SER A 96 7.85 8.58 -2.37
CA SER A 96 8.18 9.01 -1.01
C SER A 96 9.70 8.95 -0.75
N SER A 97 10.37 7.90 -1.23
CA SER A 97 11.84 7.77 -1.10
C SER A 97 12.57 8.87 -1.87
N LYS A 98 12.16 9.17 -3.10
CA LYS A 98 12.74 10.25 -3.92
C LYS A 98 12.54 11.61 -3.27
N ALA A 99 11.34 11.89 -2.77
CA ALA A 99 11.03 13.14 -2.10
C ALA A 99 11.86 13.31 -0.82
N SER A 100 11.93 12.26 0.02
CA SER A 100 12.72 12.26 1.24
C SER A 100 14.22 12.45 0.95
N LEU A 101 14.79 11.70 0.02
CA LEU A 101 16.20 11.82 -0.37
C LEU A 101 16.52 13.23 -0.88
N TYR A 102 15.73 13.75 -1.81
CA TYR A 102 15.97 15.06 -2.41
C TYR A 102 15.86 16.18 -1.37
N GLY A 103 14.79 16.20 -0.59
CA GLY A 103 14.58 17.23 0.44
C GLY A 103 15.67 17.18 1.52
N ASN A 104 16.05 15.99 1.99
CA ASN A 104 17.10 15.86 3.00
C ASN A 104 18.50 16.24 2.45
N LEU A 105 18.77 15.95 1.18
CA LEU A 105 20.01 16.37 0.53
C LEU A 105 20.11 17.91 0.46
N LEU A 106 19.02 18.58 0.09
CA LEU A 106 18.98 20.05 0.09
C LEU A 106 19.09 20.60 1.52
N TYR A 107 18.34 20.05 2.45
CA TYR A 107 18.42 20.47 3.85
C TYR A 107 19.86 20.33 4.37
N ALA A 108 20.51 19.19 4.18
CA ALA A 108 21.87 18.96 4.64
C ALA A 108 22.91 19.91 4.02
N LYS A 109 22.69 20.32 2.77
CA LYS A 109 23.55 21.30 2.08
C LYS A 109 23.43 22.73 2.62
N HIS A 110 22.27 23.10 3.17
CA HIS A 110 21.99 24.46 3.61
C HIS A 110 21.98 24.61 5.14
N ARG A 111 21.70 23.55 5.88
CA ARG A 111 21.68 23.58 7.34
C ARG A 111 23.09 23.66 7.91
N THR A 112 23.34 24.70 8.68
CA THR A 112 24.63 24.92 9.33
C THR A 112 24.54 24.58 10.83
N GLN A 113 25.44 23.74 11.30
CA GLN A 113 25.70 23.46 12.69
C GLN A 113 27.21 23.32 12.92
N PHE A 114 27.70 23.67 14.09
CA PHE A 114 29.14 23.59 14.42
C PHE A 114 30.02 24.33 13.41
N LYS A 115 29.53 25.49 12.91
CA LYS A 115 30.22 26.38 11.93
C LYS A 115 30.47 25.75 10.56
N ARG A 116 29.75 24.70 10.18
CA ARG A 116 29.82 24.04 8.87
C ARG A 116 28.45 23.49 8.45
N ASN A 117 28.27 23.24 7.18
CA ASN A 117 27.08 22.57 6.67
C ASN A 117 27.03 21.13 7.17
N ILE A 118 25.87 20.63 7.57
CA ILE A 118 25.77 19.28 8.12
C ILE A 118 26.11 18.18 7.11
N ILE A 119 26.04 18.45 5.80
CA ILE A 119 26.49 17.54 4.74
C ILE A 119 27.97 17.17 4.87
N ASP A 120 28.79 18.03 5.48
CA ASP A 120 30.22 17.81 5.67
C ASP A 120 30.52 16.84 6.83
N MET A 121 29.50 16.44 7.58
CA MET A 121 29.63 15.48 8.65
C MET A 121 29.51 14.06 8.09
N GLN A 122 30.44 13.18 8.48
CA GLN A 122 30.50 11.81 7.99
C GLN A 122 29.18 11.05 8.24
N GLY A 123 28.64 11.10 9.45
CA GLY A 123 27.40 10.39 9.79
C GLY A 123 26.18 10.84 8.97
N ILE A 124 26.12 12.11 8.53
CA ILE A 124 25.08 12.61 7.65
C ILE A 124 25.28 12.06 6.22
N ARG A 125 26.54 12.07 5.73
CA ARG A 125 26.86 11.52 4.41
C ARG A 125 26.55 10.04 4.30
N GLU A 126 26.87 9.27 5.33
CA GLU A 126 26.55 7.83 5.39
C GLU A 126 25.05 7.58 5.25
N LYS A 127 24.22 8.34 5.97
CA LYS A 127 22.76 8.24 5.86
C LYS A 127 22.27 8.62 4.45
N ILE A 128 22.78 9.70 3.87
CA ILE A 128 22.41 10.12 2.51
C ILE A 128 22.80 9.06 1.48
N VAL A 129 23.98 8.45 1.61
CA VAL A 129 24.39 7.35 0.71
C VAL A 129 23.49 6.14 0.83
N ASP A 130 23.12 5.75 2.06
CA ASP A 130 22.18 4.65 2.29
C ASP A 130 20.79 4.96 1.70
N MET A 131 20.30 6.20 1.89
CA MET A 131 19.06 6.65 1.28
C MET A 131 19.11 6.58 -0.26
N ALA A 132 20.20 7.04 -0.86
CA ALA A 132 20.39 7.02 -2.31
C ALA A 132 20.45 5.58 -2.84
N TYR A 133 21.17 4.70 -2.17
CA TYR A 133 21.28 3.28 -2.52
C TYR A 133 19.91 2.60 -2.49
N ASN A 134 19.16 2.74 -1.39
CA ASN A 134 17.85 2.12 -1.26
C ASN A 134 16.84 2.70 -2.27
N THR A 135 16.85 4.01 -2.50
CA THR A 135 16.00 4.64 -3.52
C THR A 135 16.32 4.13 -4.92
N TYR A 136 17.60 3.96 -5.25
CA TYR A 136 18.02 3.38 -6.54
C TYR A 136 17.55 1.94 -6.71
N LEU A 137 17.69 1.11 -5.68
CA LEU A 137 17.20 -0.28 -5.71
C LEU A 137 15.68 -0.34 -5.96
N ILE A 138 14.89 0.47 -5.22
CA ILE A 138 13.45 0.54 -5.43
C ILE A 138 13.14 0.96 -6.87
N ASN A 139 13.80 2.00 -7.37
CA ASN A 139 13.59 2.52 -8.72
C ASN A 139 13.86 1.46 -9.79
N SER A 140 15.00 0.78 -9.70
CA SER A 140 15.40 -0.26 -10.66
C SER A 140 14.43 -1.44 -10.64
N SER A 141 14.01 -1.85 -9.45
CA SER A 141 13.06 -2.96 -9.28
C SER A 141 11.66 -2.60 -9.79
N VAL A 142 11.18 -1.38 -9.54
CA VAL A 142 9.90 -0.89 -10.10
C VAL A 142 9.95 -0.87 -11.62
N SER A 143 11.04 -0.35 -12.19
CA SER A 143 11.21 -0.30 -13.65
C SER A 143 11.20 -1.71 -14.27
N LEU A 144 11.93 -2.66 -13.68
CA LEU A 144 11.95 -4.05 -14.14
C LEU A 144 10.56 -4.70 -14.06
N THR A 145 9.86 -4.50 -12.94
CA THR A 145 8.53 -5.08 -12.75
C THR A 145 7.53 -4.52 -13.77
N ASN A 146 7.57 -3.23 -14.03
CA ASN A 146 6.71 -2.60 -15.03
C ASN A 146 7.01 -3.13 -16.43
N MET A 147 8.27 -3.29 -16.81
CA MET A 147 8.65 -3.89 -18.10
C MET A 147 8.11 -5.31 -18.27
N LEU A 148 8.16 -6.14 -17.23
CA LEU A 148 7.60 -7.50 -17.26
C LEU A 148 6.08 -7.48 -17.42
N LEU A 149 5.39 -6.59 -16.72
CA LEU A 149 3.93 -6.42 -16.84
C LEU A 149 3.54 -5.93 -18.24
N ASP A 150 4.28 -4.98 -18.79
CA ASP A 150 4.05 -4.43 -20.13
C ASP A 150 4.29 -5.48 -21.23
N SER A 151 5.16 -6.46 -20.98
CA SER A 151 5.36 -7.62 -21.87
C SER A 151 4.27 -8.69 -21.76
N GLY A 152 3.28 -8.50 -20.88
CA GLY A 152 2.17 -9.43 -20.69
C GLY A 152 2.41 -10.52 -19.64
N GLU A 153 3.57 -10.50 -18.98
CA GLU A 153 3.87 -11.43 -17.89
C GLU A 153 2.98 -11.17 -16.66
N LYS A 154 2.73 -12.22 -15.89
CA LYS A 154 1.95 -12.15 -14.64
C LYS A 154 2.80 -12.60 -13.44
N PRO A 155 3.79 -11.78 -13.02
CA PRO A 155 4.78 -12.18 -12.02
C PRO A 155 4.21 -12.12 -10.59
N ALA A 156 3.38 -13.09 -10.19
CA ALA A 156 2.72 -13.11 -8.88
C ALA A 156 3.71 -13.12 -7.70
N VAL A 157 4.77 -13.93 -7.79
CA VAL A 157 5.81 -13.99 -6.74
C VAL A 157 6.59 -12.68 -6.67
N LEU A 158 7.01 -12.15 -7.83
CA LEU A 158 7.73 -10.88 -7.87
C LEU A 158 6.88 -9.74 -7.31
N SER A 159 5.57 -9.70 -7.60
CA SER A 159 4.67 -8.66 -7.06
C SER A 159 4.60 -8.70 -5.54
N ALA A 160 4.59 -9.88 -4.94
CA ALA A 160 4.62 -10.02 -3.48
C ALA A 160 5.95 -9.55 -2.89
N ILE A 161 7.08 -9.90 -3.51
CA ILE A 161 8.42 -9.45 -3.13
C ILE A 161 8.51 -7.93 -3.27
N MET A 162 8.02 -7.38 -4.37
CA MET A 162 8.04 -5.94 -4.64
C MET A 162 7.30 -5.13 -3.59
N LYS A 163 6.12 -5.57 -3.18
CA LYS A 163 5.39 -4.92 -2.09
C LYS A 163 6.25 -4.81 -0.83
N GLN A 164 6.78 -5.92 -0.36
CA GLN A 164 7.53 -5.99 0.90
C GLN A 164 8.86 -5.22 0.80
N GLN A 165 9.67 -5.48 -0.22
CA GLN A 165 11.00 -4.90 -0.35
C GLN A 165 10.95 -3.38 -0.61
N SER A 166 10.02 -2.90 -1.44
CA SER A 166 9.92 -1.47 -1.71
C SER A 166 9.46 -0.68 -0.49
N THR A 167 8.46 -1.18 0.24
CA THR A 167 7.92 -0.46 1.41
C THR A 167 8.89 -0.47 2.60
N GLU A 168 9.59 -1.59 2.87
CA GLU A 168 10.57 -1.63 3.95
C GLU A 168 11.80 -0.76 3.66
N ARG A 169 12.28 -0.78 2.42
CA ARG A 169 13.38 0.11 2.01
C ARG A 169 12.99 1.58 2.04
N ALA A 170 11.77 1.93 1.58
CA ALA A 170 11.26 3.28 1.68
C ALA A 170 11.15 3.76 3.13
N ARG A 171 10.71 2.89 4.03
CA ARG A 171 10.67 3.15 5.47
C ARG A 171 12.07 3.48 6.01
N GLN A 172 13.08 2.72 5.61
CA GLN A 172 14.47 2.98 5.99
C GLN A 172 14.97 4.34 5.46
N VAL A 173 14.66 4.67 4.20
CA VAL A 173 14.97 5.97 3.59
C VAL A 173 14.31 7.11 4.37
N ILE A 174 13.02 6.99 4.69
CA ILE A 174 12.27 8.01 5.42
C ILE A 174 12.82 8.18 6.84
N ASN A 175 13.10 7.09 7.56
CA ASN A 175 13.68 7.13 8.89
C ASN A 175 15.04 7.83 8.90
N ASN A 176 15.92 7.52 7.95
CA ASN A 176 17.20 8.22 7.80
C ASN A 176 16.98 9.71 7.51
N GLY A 177 15.97 10.06 6.71
CA GLY A 177 15.60 11.45 6.46
C GLY A 177 15.11 12.17 7.71
N MET A 178 14.29 11.52 8.52
CA MET A 178 13.85 12.06 9.81
C MET A 178 15.03 12.31 10.76
N ASP A 179 15.98 11.40 10.82
CA ASP A 179 17.19 11.55 11.62
C ASP A 179 18.05 12.73 11.18
N ILE A 180 18.20 12.94 9.86
CA ILE A 180 18.93 14.09 9.29
C ILE A 180 18.22 15.41 9.62
N SER A 181 16.89 15.46 9.49
CA SER A 181 16.08 16.64 9.77
C SER A 181 15.90 16.92 11.26
N GLY A 182 16.06 15.88 12.10
CA GLY A 182 15.94 15.98 13.56
C GLY A 182 14.54 16.44 14.00
N GLY A 183 14.46 17.32 14.98
CA GLY A 183 13.19 17.82 15.53
C GLY A 183 12.24 18.46 14.51
N SER A 184 12.77 19.01 13.41
CA SER A 184 11.93 19.57 12.35
C SER A 184 11.09 18.52 11.61
N ALA A 185 11.51 17.26 11.61
CA ALA A 185 10.77 16.18 10.95
C ALA A 185 9.48 15.77 11.68
N ILE A 186 9.33 16.17 12.94
CA ILE A 186 8.14 15.84 13.76
C ILE A 186 7.28 17.06 14.08
N CYS A 187 7.71 18.25 13.64
CA CYS A 187 6.94 19.47 13.81
C CYS A 187 5.97 19.64 12.63
N LEU A 188 4.76 20.10 12.93
CA LEU A 188 3.82 20.51 11.89
C LEU A 188 4.24 21.89 11.34
N GLY A 189 3.95 22.11 10.08
CA GLY A 189 4.10 23.42 9.45
C GLY A 189 5.11 23.49 8.30
N PRO A 190 5.34 24.70 7.76
CA PRO A 190 6.02 24.90 6.49
C PRO A 190 7.49 24.50 6.47
N ASN A 191 8.11 24.34 7.64
CA ASN A 191 9.50 23.92 7.75
C ASN A 191 9.70 22.40 7.72
N ASN A 192 8.62 21.62 7.72
CA ASN A 192 8.65 20.18 7.59
C ASN A 192 8.18 19.76 6.19
N PHE A 193 9.12 19.60 5.27
CA PHE A 193 8.83 19.15 3.91
C PHE A 193 8.37 17.69 3.84
N MET A 194 8.49 16.93 4.93
CA MET A 194 8.06 15.52 5.04
C MET A 194 6.65 15.36 5.61
N GLU A 195 6.00 16.44 6.01
CA GLU A 195 4.64 16.41 6.59
C GLU A 195 3.56 16.01 5.57
N LYS A 196 3.80 16.17 4.29
CA LYS A 196 2.82 15.97 3.20
C LYS A 196 2.88 14.60 2.56
#